data_f2b12e56b093827009497382609aaa5d
#
_entry.id   f2b12e56b093827009497382609aaa5d
#
_cell.length_a   1.000
_cell.length_b   1.000
_cell.length_c   1.000
_cell.angle_alpha   90.00
_cell.angle_beta   90.00
_cell.angle_gamma   90.00
#
_symmetry.space_group_name_H-M   'P 1'
#
loop_
_entity.id
_entity.type
_entity.pdbx_description
1 polymer ?
#
loop_
_entity_poly.entity_id
_entity_poly.type
_entity_poly.pdbx_seq_one_letter_code
_entity_poly.pdbx_strand_id
1 'polypeptide(L)'
;MGAASVIGIVNQKGGTGKTTTCVNLGVDLAHEGKRVLLVDCDPQGSLTISLGNPQPDALPNTLADQMTAVLNDRPIDPGGILHHEEGVDLLPANISLAGMEVSLVNAMSRESTLKRVLANYSRDYDQILLDCSPSLGMLTINALAAADRIIIPVQAQYLSIKGVEQLLGTVARVKQNINRRLRIDGVLLTMVDSRTTNSREIAALLRETYGSRIRIFDSEIPRSVRAAEISAEGTSIFRHDPGGKVAQAYHALTKEVIQLEQQRQKHQLNAAR
;
A
#
# COMPACT_ATOMS: atom_id res chain seq x y z
N MET A 1 -6.57 -18.09 14.66
CA MET A 1 -6.45 -17.02 13.67
C MET A 1 -4.97 -16.86 13.36
N GLY A 2 -4.59 -16.73 12.08
CA GLY A 2 -3.21 -16.44 11.67
C GLY A 2 -2.86 -14.97 11.92
N ALA A 3 -1.58 -14.60 11.78
CA ALA A 3 -1.18 -13.21 11.78
C ALA A 3 -1.70 -12.52 10.50
N ALA A 4 -1.96 -11.20 10.58
CA ALA A 4 -2.38 -10.40 9.43
C ALA A 4 -1.39 -10.51 8.27
N SER A 5 -1.89 -10.51 7.04
CA SER A 5 -1.05 -10.39 5.84
C SER A 5 -0.80 -8.91 5.53
N VAL A 6 0.47 -8.53 5.37
CA VAL A 6 0.88 -7.14 5.16
C VAL A 6 1.17 -6.88 3.68
N ILE A 7 0.46 -5.93 3.07
CA ILE A 7 0.60 -5.53 1.66
C ILE A 7 1.14 -4.10 1.57
N GLY A 8 2.30 -3.90 0.97
CA GLY A 8 2.81 -2.57 0.67
C GLY A 8 2.32 -2.08 -0.70
N ILE A 9 1.79 -0.86 -0.76
CA ILE A 9 1.48 -0.17 -2.03
C ILE A 9 2.64 0.78 -2.33
N VAL A 10 3.53 0.38 -3.23
CA VAL A 10 4.87 1.00 -3.33
C VAL A 10 5.15 1.49 -4.74
N ASN A 11 5.56 2.74 -4.89
CA ASN A 11 6.20 3.29 -6.08
C ASN A 11 6.94 4.58 -5.70
N GLN A 12 8.17 4.76 -6.19
CA GLN A 12 8.96 5.97 -5.96
C GLN A 12 8.44 7.21 -6.69
N LYS A 13 7.62 7.03 -7.73
CA LYS A 13 7.03 8.15 -8.49
C LYS A 13 5.78 8.66 -7.76
N GLY A 14 5.67 9.98 -7.59
CA GLY A 14 4.47 10.65 -7.13
C GLY A 14 3.32 10.52 -8.13
N GLY A 15 2.08 10.58 -7.64
CA GLY A 15 0.89 10.61 -8.48
C GLY A 15 0.57 9.30 -9.23
N THR A 16 1.13 8.16 -8.82
CA THR A 16 0.85 6.85 -9.46
C THR A 16 -0.41 6.16 -8.96
N GLY A 17 -1.16 6.79 -8.05
CA GLY A 17 -2.38 6.21 -7.47
C GLY A 17 -2.13 5.26 -6.30
N LYS A 18 -1.01 5.39 -5.57
CA LYS A 18 -0.73 4.57 -4.38
C LYS A 18 -1.83 4.72 -3.33
N THR A 19 -2.05 5.93 -2.85
CA THR A 19 -3.07 6.25 -1.85
C THR A 19 -4.47 5.85 -2.31
N THR A 20 -4.84 6.19 -3.54
CA THR A 20 -6.13 5.80 -4.12
C THR A 20 -6.29 4.27 -4.17
N THR A 21 -5.21 3.54 -4.50
CA THR A 21 -5.23 2.07 -4.50
C THR A 21 -5.33 1.54 -3.07
N CYS A 22 -4.61 2.13 -2.11
CA CYS A 22 -4.66 1.71 -0.71
C CYS A 22 -6.07 1.86 -0.14
N VAL A 23 -6.72 3.02 -0.32
CA VAL A 23 -8.11 3.27 0.11
C VAL A 23 -9.06 2.26 -0.53
N ASN A 24 -9.10 2.21 -1.86
CA ASN A 24 -10.14 1.45 -2.55
C ASN A 24 -9.95 -0.07 -2.43
N LEU A 25 -8.72 -0.57 -2.48
CA LEU A 25 -8.45 -1.98 -2.22
C LEU A 25 -8.78 -2.35 -0.77
N GLY A 26 -8.45 -1.47 0.19
CA GLY A 26 -8.73 -1.72 1.60
C GLY A 26 -10.21 -1.76 1.91
N VAL A 27 -10.98 -0.77 1.41
CA VAL A 27 -12.44 -0.72 1.59
C VAL A 27 -13.12 -1.93 0.94
N ASP A 28 -12.71 -2.31 -0.27
CA ASP A 28 -13.33 -3.46 -0.94
C ASP A 28 -12.97 -4.80 -0.27
N LEU A 29 -11.76 -4.93 0.29
CA LEU A 29 -11.41 -6.07 1.14
C LEU A 29 -12.28 -6.13 2.42
N ALA A 30 -12.63 -4.98 3.00
CA ALA A 30 -13.56 -4.91 4.13
C ALA A 30 -14.97 -5.31 3.72
N HIS A 31 -15.44 -4.89 2.54
CA HIS A 31 -16.71 -5.36 1.96
C HIS A 31 -16.73 -6.89 1.72
N GLU A 32 -15.59 -7.49 1.41
CA GLU A 32 -15.41 -8.95 1.31
C GLU A 32 -15.26 -9.63 2.69
N GLY A 33 -15.55 -8.92 3.79
CA GLY A 33 -15.60 -9.43 5.16
C GLY A 33 -14.23 -9.56 5.85
N LYS A 34 -13.19 -8.91 5.36
CA LYS A 34 -11.88 -8.86 6.02
C LYS A 34 -11.82 -7.71 7.04
N ARG A 35 -11.15 -7.93 8.16
CA ARG A 35 -10.75 -6.85 9.08
C ARG A 35 -9.50 -6.21 8.50
N VAL A 36 -9.57 -4.93 8.16
CA VAL A 36 -8.53 -4.23 7.40
C VAL A 36 -8.00 -3.04 8.18
N LEU A 37 -6.67 -2.97 8.33
CA LEU A 37 -5.96 -1.79 8.81
C LEU A 37 -5.21 -1.14 7.64
N LEU A 38 -5.47 0.13 7.41
CA LEU A 38 -4.72 0.98 6.49
C LEU A 38 -3.69 1.77 7.30
N VAL A 39 -2.45 1.79 6.84
CA VAL A 39 -1.34 2.49 7.53
C VAL A 39 -0.77 3.53 6.58
N ASP A 40 -0.84 4.78 6.99
CA ASP A 40 -0.25 5.90 6.26
C ASP A 40 1.26 5.96 6.56
N CYS A 41 2.09 5.69 5.56
CA CYS A 41 3.54 5.72 5.67
C CYS A 41 4.14 6.92 4.90
N ASP A 42 3.32 7.94 4.59
CA ASP A 42 3.76 9.17 3.94
C ASP A 42 3.65 10.35 4.91
N PRO A 43 4.74 11.12 5.16
CA PRO A 43 4.70 12.34 5.97
C PRO A 43 3.68 13.38 5.50
N GLN A 44 3.23 13.29 4.23
CA GLN A 44 2.19 14.18 3.70
C GLN A 44 0.79 13.86 4.23
N GLY A 45 0.59 12.73 4.90
CA GLY A 45 -0.71 12.35 5.47
C GLY A 45 -1.80 12.14 4.41
N SER A 46 -1.42 11.77 3.18
CA SER A 46 -2.36 11.70 2.06
C SER A 46 -3.46 10.66 2.26
N LEU A 47 -3.14 9.49 2.80
CA LEU A 47 -4.11 8.46 3.15
C LEU A 47 -5.01 8.94 4.30
N THR A 48 -4.43 9.59 5.29
CA THR A 48 -5.12 10.16 6.46
C THR A 48 -6.17 11.18 6.02
N ILE A 49 -5.81 12.09 5.11
CA ILE A 49 -6.74 13.08 4.54
C ILE A 49 -7.82 12.38 3.71
N SER A 50 -7.44 11.41 2.88
CA SER A 50 -8.37 10.67 2.00
C SER A 50 -9.39 9.81 2.76
N LEU A 51 -9.21 9.62 4.06
CA LEU A 51 -10.15 8.94 4.96
C LEU A 51 -10.78 9.91 5.97
N GLY A 52 -11.02 11.15 5.56
CA GLY A 52 -11.83 12.12 6.29
C GLY A 52 -11.13 12.83 7.45
N ASN A 53 -9.80 12.82 7.52
CA ASN A 53 -9.05 13.55 8.55
C ASN A 53 -8.24 14.70 7.91
N PRO A 54 -8.88 15.85 7.60
CA PRO A 54 -8.28 16.92 6.82
C PRO A 54 -7.17 17.70 7.54
N GLN A 55 -7.00 17.49 8.83
CA GLN A 55 -5.97 18.12 9.65
C GLN A 55 -5.10 17.07 10.36
N PRO A 56 -4.28 16.31 9.63
CA PRO A 56 -3.49 15.21 10.19
C PRO A 56 -2.51 15.68 11.28
N ASP A 57 -2.00 16.91 11.17
CA ASP A 57 -1.05 17.47 12.16
C ASP A 57 -1.68 17.76 13.53
N ALA A 58 -3.01 17.78 13.63
CA ALA A 58 -3.74 17.92 14.88
C ALA A 58 -3.99 16.57 15.59
N LEU A 59 -3.67 15.44 14.95
CA LEU A 59 -3.88 14.12 15.54
C LEU A 59 -2.85 13.83 16.65
N PRO A 60 -3.29 13.37 17.83
CA PRO A 60 -2.42 13.23 18.99
C PRO A 60 -1.54 11.98 18.97
N ASN A 61 -1.89 10.98 18.20
CA ASN A 61 -1.19 9.69 18.16
C ASN A 61 -1.18 9.17 16.72
N THR A 62 0.00 9.14 16.13
CA THR A 62 0.22 8.81 14.72
C THR A 62 1.25 7.70 14.57
N LEU A 63 1.50 7.24 13.36
CA LEU A 63 2.57 6.28 13.08
C LEU A 63 3.94 6.77 13.60
N ALA A 64 4.22 8.07 13.52
CA ALA A 64 5.48 8.64 14.03
C ALA A 64 5.64 8.44 15.54
N ASP A 65 4.54 8.64 16.30
CA ASP A 65 4.54 8.45 17.75
C ASP A 65 4.76 6.98 18.12
N GLN A 66 4.11 6.08 17.43
CA GLN A 66 4.25 4.64 17.64
C GLN A 66 5.65 4.13 17.26
N MET A 67 6.22 4.60 16.15
CA MET A 67 7.60 4.27 15.79
C MET A 67 8.58 4.84 16.81
N THR A 68 8.34 6.03 17.33
CA THR A 68 9.15 6.65 18.40
C THR A 68 9.08 5.82 19.69
N ALA A 69 7.90 5.33 20.07
CA ALA A 69 7.74 4.46 21.23
C ALA A 69 8.57 3.18 21.07
N VAL A 70 8.50 2.55 19.90
CA VAL A 70 9.28 1.33 19.59
C VAL A 70 10.79 1.59 19.63
N LEU A 71 11.28 2.72 19.11
CA LEU A 71 12.71 3.06 19.15
C LEU A 71 13.22 3.30 20.56
N ASN A 72 12.36 3.76 21.46
CA ASN A 72 12.68 4.02 22.86
C ASN A 72 12.28 2.85 23.81
N ASP A 73 11.97 1.67 23.25
CA ASP A 73 11.52 0.48 23.98
C ASP A 73 10.34 0.77 24.93
N ARG A 74 9.43 1.65 24.51
CA ARG A 74 8.20 2.01 25.22
C ARG A 74 7.01 1.23 24.64
N PRO A 75 5.97 0.98 25.44
CA PRO A 75 4.72 0.39 24.93
C PRO A 75 4.07 1.31 23.91
N ILE A 76 3.44 0.72 22.90
CA ILE A 76 2.64 1.41 21.90
C ILE A 76 1.27 1.75 22.53
N ASP A 77 0.80 2.97 22.31
CA ASP A 77 -0.57 3.35 22.63
C ASP A 77 -1.50 2.93 21.47
N PRO A 78 -2.42 1.98 21.68
CA PRO A 78 -3.36 1.55 20.63
C PRO A 78 -4.42 2.62 20.30
N GLY A 79 -4.59 3.66 21.10
CA GLY A 79 -5.55 4.75 20.87
C GLY A 79 -5.28 5.61 19.63
N GLY A 80 -4.22 5.33 18.87
CA GLY A 80 -3.94 5.99 17.59
C GLY A 80 -4.68 5.41 16.38
N ILE A 81 -5.49 4.35 16.55
CA ILE A 81 -6.29 3.79 15.48
C ILE A 81 -7.60 4.56 15.33
N LEU A 82 -7.86 5.03 14.10
CA LEU A 82 -9.10 5.71 13.72
C LEU A 82 -10.01 4.77 12.96
N HIS A 83 -11.30 4.75 13.32
CA HIS A 83 -12.30 3.91 12.66
C HIS A 83 -12.99 4.69 11.54
N HIS A 84 -13.04 4.14 10.35
CA HIS A 84 -13.73 4.74 9.22
C HIS A 84 -15.07 4.06 8.96
N GLU A 85 -16.09 4.86 8.59
CA GLU A 85 -17.48 4.39 8.39
C GLU A 85 -17.65 3.33 7.28
N GLU A 86 -16.70 3.20 6.34
CA GLU A 86 -16.68 2.16 5.31
C GLU A 86 -15.99 0.86 5.78
N GLY A 87 -15.84 0.66 7.10
CA GLY A 87 -15.43 -0.61 7.71
C GLY A 87 -13.92 -0.90 7.67
N VAL A 88 -13.10 0.11 7.45
CA VAL A 88 -11.64 0.02 7.57
C VAL A 88 -11.16 0.83 8.78
N ASP A 89 -10.02 0.41 9.34
CA ASP A 89 -9.32 1.16 10.37
C ASP A 89 -8.09 1.83 9.77
N LEU A 90 -7.67 2.95 10.34
CA LEU A 90 -6.54 3.75 9.90
C LEU A 90 -5.54 3.97 11.03
N LEU A 91 -4.27 3.66 10.80
CA LEU A 91 -3.16 4.21 11.56
C LEU A 91 -2.65 5.45 10.80
N PRO A 92 -2.92 6.67 11.30
CA PRO A 92 -2.67 7.90 10.56
C PRO A 92 -1.20 8.30 10.58
N ALA A 93 -0.81 9.16 9.63
CA ALA A 93 0.46 9.87 9.63
C ALA A 93 0.27 11.38 9.56
N ASN A 94 1.31 12.09 9.93
CA ASN A 94 1.42 13.54 9.80
C ASN A 94 2.87 13.94 9.50
N ILE A 95 3.14 15.24 9.46
CA ILE A 95 4.47 15.77 9.14
C ILE A 95 5.58 15.29 10.11
N SER A 96 5.25 14.89 11.33
CA SER A 96 6.22 14.35 12.30
C SER A 96 6.92 13.09 11.77
N LEU A 97 6.30 12.36 10.84
CA LEU A 97 6.89 11.18 10.21
C LEU A 97 8.14 11.53 9.37
N ALA A 98 8.28 12.78 8.88
CA ALA A 98 9.50 13.24 8.24
C ALA A 98 10.67 13.30 9.22
N GLY A 99 10.44 13.71 10.46
CA GLY A 99 11.44 13.65 11.53
C GLY A 99 11.86 12.23 11.89
N MET A 100 10.93 11.29 11.81
CA MET A 100 11.19 9.85 12.01
C MET A 100 12.18 9.32 10.97
N GLU A 101 12.11 9.75 9.70
CA GLU A 101 13.06 9.32 8.68
C GLU A 101 14.50 9.69 9.04
N VAL A 102 14.71 10.86 9.62
CA VAL A 102 16.02 11.31 10.13
C VAL A 102 16.45 10.49 11.36
N SER A 103 15.54 10.26 12.29
CA SER A 103 15.80 9.49 13.52
C SER A 103 16.21 8.04 13.22
N LEU A 104 15.60 7.43 12.22
CA LEU A 104 15.93 6.07 11.79
C LEU A 104 17.36 5.92 11.26
N VAL A 105 17.98 6.98 10.71
CA VAL A 105 19.35 6.89 10.16
C VAL A 105 20.35 6.39 11.20
N ASN A 106 20.20 6.82 12.45
CA ASN A 106 21.13 6.51 13.54
C ASN A 106 20.63 5.40 14.48
N ALA A 107 19.42 4.83 14.25
CA ALA A 107 18.84 3.84 15.12
C ALA A 107 19.37 2.42 14.84
N MET A 108 19.53 1.62 15.88
CA MET A 108 19.80 0.17 15.74
C MET A 108 18.55 -0.55 15.22
N SER A 109 18.75 -1.55 14.36
CA SER A 109 17.65 -2.31 13.74
C SER A 109 16.58 -1.44 13.07
N ARG A 110 17.01 -0.30 12.57
CA ARG A 110 16.18 0.78 11.98
C ARG A 110 15.21 0.31 10.89
N GLU A 111 15.57 -0.75 10.17
CA GLU A 111 14.74 -1.28 9.08
C GLU A 111 13.53 -2.06 9.58
N SER A 112 13.52 -2.48 10.86
CA SER A 112 12.47 -3.32 11.44
C SER A 112 11.50 -2.57 12.35
N THR A 113 11.65 -1.25 12.48
CA THR A 113 10.83 -0.43 13.40
C THR A 113 9.35 -0.52 13.08
N LEU A 114 8.95 -0.32 11.83
CA LEU A 114 7.56 -0.45 11.41
C LEU A 114 7.03 -1.89 11.63
N LYS A 115 7.84 -2.90 11.35
CA LYS A 115 7.45 -4.29 11.59
C LYS A 115 7.15 -4.56 13.07
N ARG A 116 7.90 -3.95 13.99
CA ARG A 116 7.67 -4.02 15.44
C ARG A 116 6.37 -3.30 15.82
N VAL A 117 6.06 -2.15 15.21
CA VAL A 117 4.78 -1.48 15.39
C VAL A 117 3.63 -2.40 14.96
N LEU A 118 3.68 -2.93 13.73
CA LEU A 118 2.60 -3.75 13.17
C LEU A 118 2.39 -5.08 13.91
N ALA A 119 3.41 -5.60 14.58
CA ALA A 119 3.28 -6.81 15.39
C ALA A 119 2.22 -6.68 16.48
N ASN A 120 1.96 -5.47 16.99
CA ASN A 120 0.93 -5.21 18.00
C ASN A 120 -0.50 -5.34 17.45
N TYR A 121 -0.67 -5.14 16.16
CA TYR A 121 -1.97 -5.18 15.46
C TYR A 121 -2.22 -6.49 14.70
N SER A 122 -1.20 -7.32 14.55
CA SER A 122 -1.22 -8.48 13.65
C SER A 122 -2.28 -9.55 13.96
N ARG A 123 -2.86 -9.56 15.18
CA ARG A 123 -3.92 -10.50 15.60
C ARG A 123 -5.33 -9.93 15.43
N ASP A 124 -5.44 -8.61 15.32
CA ASP A 124 -6.73 -7.91 15.27
C ASP A 124 -7.26 -7.77 13.85
N TYR A 125 -6.36 -7.86 12.86
CA TYR A 125 -6.67 -7.69 11.45
C TYR A 125 -6.34 -8.94 10.63
N ASP A 126 -7.01 -9.06 9.48
CA ASP A 126 -6.74 -10.10 8.48
C ASP A 126 -5.78 -9.56 7.41
N GLN A 127 -5.90 -8.25 7.09
CA GLN A 127 -5.07 -7.54 6.12
C GLN A 127 -4.57 -6.21 6.70
N ILE A 128 -3.31 -5.89 6.46
CA ILE A 128 -2.72 -4.56 6.73
C ILE A 128 -2.17 -4.01 5.41
N LEU A 129 -2.65 -2.85 4.97
CA LEU A 129 -2.17 -2.19 3.77
C LEU A 129 -1.31 -0.97 4.13
N LEU A 130 -0.11 -0.88 3.55
CA LEU A 130 0.82 0.22 3.78
C LEU A 130 0.81 1.16 2.58
N ASP A 131 0.36 2.40 2.76
CA ASP A 131 0.48 3.46 1.73
C ASP A 131 1.85 4.11 1.84
N CYS A 132 2.74 3.79 0.91
CA CYS A 132 4.14 4.22 0.98
C CYS A 132 4.36 5.59 0.32
N SER A 133 5.27 6.37 0.90
CA SER A 133 5.71 7.66 0.33
C SER A 133 6.34 7.49 -1.06
N PRO A 134 6.35 8.54 -1.90
CA PRO A 134 7.00 8.52 -3.22
C PRO A 134 8.51 8.69 -3.11
N SER A 135 9.16 7.85 -2.32
CA SER A 135 10.61 7.86 -2.09
C SER A 135 11.14 6.43 -1.95
N LEU A 136 12.44 6.25 -1.98
CA LEU A 136 13.12 5.02 -1.59
C LEU A 136 13.93 5.21 -0.29
N GLY A 137 13.47 6.12 0.58
CA GLY A 137 14.04 6.42 1.87
C GLY A 137 13.80 5.35 2.94
N MET A 138 14.17 5.67 4.18
CA MET A 138 14.09 4.73 5.31
C MET A 138 12.66 4.30 5.64
N LEU A 139 11.65 5.16 5.43
CA LEU A 139 10.24 4.80 5.62
C LEU A 139 9.80 3.72 4.63
N THR A 140 10.16 3.86 3.35
CA THR A 140 9.87 2.84 2.33
C THR A 140 10.62 1.54 2.60
N ILE A 141 11.89 1.61 3.06
CA ILE A 141 12.64 0.41 3.46
C ILE A 141 11.95 -0.29 4.63
N ASN A 142 11.46 0.45 5.63
CA ASN A 142 10.66 -0.09 6.73
C ASN A 142 9.36 -0.76 6.25
N ALA A 143 8.65 -0.13 5.32
CA ALA A 143 7.46 -0.72 4.73
C ALA A 143 7.77 -2.04 4.00
N LEU A 144 8.84 -2.08 3.19
CA LEU A 144 9.30 -3.29 2.50
C LEU A 144 9.80 -4.38 3.48
N ALA A 145 10.41 -3.98 4.59
CA ALA A 145 10.87 -4.89 5.64
C ALA A 145 9.69 -5.52 6.41
N ALA A 146 8.60 -4.78 6.57
CA ALA A 146 7.40 -5.22 7.26
C ALA A 146 6.43 -6.00 6.35
N ALA A 147 6.41 -5.71 5.06
CA ALA A 147 5.47 -6.29 4.11
C ALA A 147 5.77 -7.76 3.81
N ASP A 148 4.71 -8.58 3.66
CA ASP A 148 4.79 -9.93 3.09
C ASP A 148 4.83 -9.86 1.56
N ARG A 149 4.12 -8.89 1.01
CA ARG A 149 3.94 -8.71 -0.44
C ARG A 149 3.74 -7.24 -0.80
N ILE A 150 3.99 -6.89 -2.06
CA ILE A 150 3.80 -5.54 -2.57
C ILE A 150 3.01 -5.53 -3.86
N ILE A 151 2.22 -4.48 -4.03
CA ILE A 151 1.59 -4.07 -5.28
C ILE A 151 2.27 -2.79 -5.75
N ILE A 152 2.58 -2.72 -7.05
CA ILE A 152 3.30 -1.59 -7.64
C ILE A 152 2.36 -0.86 -8.62
N PRO A 153 1.65 0.21 -8.18
CA PRO A 153 0.84 1.02 -9.07
C PRO A 153 1.74 1.81 -10.04
N VAL A 154 1.46 1.71 -11.33
CA VAL A 154 2.25 2.32 -12.39
C VAL A 154 1.34 3.01 -13.39
N GLN A 155 1.54 4.30 -13.63
CA GLN A 155 0.85 4.98 -14.72
C GLN A 155 1.31 4.44 -16.08
N ALA A 156 0.38 4.28 -17.01
CA ALA A 156 0.68 3.92 -18.40
C ALA A 156 1.36 5.09 -19.15
N GLN A 157 2.59 5.43 -18.73
CA GLN A 157 3.42 6.50 -19.29
C GLN A 157 4.85 6.01 -19.51
N TYR A 158 5.51 6.48 -20.58
CA TYR A 158 6.85 6.03 -20.99
C TYR A 158 7.91 6.10 -19.87
N LEU A 159 7.97 7.21 -19.13
CA LEU A 159 8.93 7.38 -18.03
C LEU A 159 8.70 6.44 -16.83
N SER A 160 7.58 5.74 -16.79
CA SER A 160 7.26 4.82 -15.70
C SER A 160 8.11 3.55 -15.74
N ILE A 161 8.59 3.13 -16.92
CA ILE A 161 9.41 1.93 -17.11
C ILE A 161 10.70 2.02 -16.29
N LYS A 162 11.43 3.15 -16.41
CA LYS A 162 12.68 3.38 -15.66
C LYS A 162 12.46 3.41 -14.14
N GLY A 163 11.34 3.98 -13.69
CA GLY A 163 10.98 4.02 -12.28
C GLY A 163 10.72 2.63 -11.68
N VAL A 164 10.05 1.77 -12.45
CA VAL A 164 9.83 0.37 -12.05
C VAL A 164 11.15 -0.37 -11.86
N GLU A 165 12.09 -0.23 -12.80
CA GLU A 165 13.41 -0.89 -12.72
C GLU A 165 14.20 -0.51 -11.46
N GLN A 166 14.23 0.77 -11.11
CA GLN A 166 14.89 1.25 -9.90
C GLN A 166 14.24 0.70 -8.63
N LEU A 167 12.90 0.67 -8.58
CA LEU A 167 12.16 0.08 -7.47
C LEU A 167 12.46 -1.41 -7.33
N LEU A 168 12.46 -2.15 -8.43
CA LEU A 168 12.79 -3.58 -8.43
C LEU A 168 14.19 -3.85 -7.91
N GLY A 169 15.17 -3.02 -8.26
CA GLY A 169 16.52 -3.08 -7.71
C GLY A 169 16.54 -2.89 -6.18
N THR A 170 15.72 -1.97 -5.67
CA THR A 170 15.60 -1.75 -4.20
C THR A 170 14.89 -2.92 -3.52
N VAL A 171 13.79 -3.41 -4.09
CA VAL A 171 13.07 -4.60 -3.59
C VAL A 171 13.99 -5.81 -3.54
N ALA A 172 14.81 -6.03 -4.57
CA ALA A 172 15.77 -7.15 -4.60
C ALA A 172 16.79 -7.04 -3.46
N ARG A 173 17.33 -5.84 -3.18
CA ARG A 173 18.26 -5.61 -2.06
C ARG A 173 17.60 -5.85 -0.70
N VAL A 174 16.38 -5.34 -0.50
CA VAL A 174 15.61 -5.60 0.73
C VAL A 174 15.33 -7.09 0.90
N LYS A 175 14.93 -7.76 -0.18
CA LYS A 175 14.67 -9.21 -0.14
C LYS A 175 15.91 -10.02 0.19
N GLN A 176 17.06 -9.64 -0.32
CA GLN A 176 18.34 -10.34 -0.08
C GLN A 176 18.82 -10.15 1.36
N ASN A 177 18.74 -8.92 1.91
CA ASN A 177 19.44 -8.55 3.13
C ASN A 177 18.55 -8.39 4.37
N ILE A 178 17.24 -8.10 4.19
CA ILE A 178 16.35 -7.71 5.28
C ILE A 178 15.14 -8.64 5.37
N ASN A 179 14.37 -8.78 4.28
CA ASN A 179 13.10 -9.51 4.27
C ASN A 179 13.07 -10.55 3.14
N ARG A 180 13.63 -11.73 3.37
CA ARG A 180 13.69 -12.82 2.37
C ARG A 180 12.32 -13.32 1.91
N ARG A 181 11.27 -13.06 2.68
CA ARG A 181 9.90 -13.51 2.38
C ARG A 181 9.13 -12.53 1.49
N LEU A 182 9.65 -11.30 1.33
CA LEU A 182 9.01 -10.27 0.51
C LEU A 182 8.76 -10.75 -0.91
N ARG A 183 7.54 -10.56 -1.39
CA ARG A 183 7.12 -10.95 -2.75
C ARG A 183 6.49 -9.77 -3.46
N ILE A 184 6.57 -9.79 -4.79
CA ILE A 184 5.83 -8.85 -5.65
C ILE A 184 4.58 -9.58 -6.12
N ASP A 185 3.39 -9.05 -5.76
CA ASP A 185 2.10 -9.56 -6.22
C ASP A 185 1.87 -9.21 -7.68
N GLY A 186 2.26 -8.00 -8.04
CA GLY A 186 2.18 -7.55 -9.42
C GLY A 186 2.34 -6.05 -9.57
N VAL A 187 2.41 -5.65 -10.83
CA VAL A 187 2.29 -4.26 -11.28
C VAL A 187 0.82 -4.00 -11.60
N LEU A 188 0.25 -2.94 -11.04
CA LEU A 188 -1.09 -2.46 -11.32
C LEU A 188 -1.01 -1.27 -12.28
N LEU A 189 -1.55 -1.40 -13.48
CA LEU A 189 -1.66 -0.27 -14.41
C LEU A 189 -2.75 0.69 -13.93
N THR A 190 -2.37 1.95 -13.73
CA THR A 190 -3.26 3.01 -13.24
C THR A 190 -3.38 4.14 -14.24
N MET A 191 -4.47 4.91 -14.11
CA MET A 191 -4.77 6.05 -14.98
C MET A 191 -4.70 5.72 -16.47
N VAL A 192 -5.16 4.50 -16.82
CA VAL A 192 -5.17 4.01 -18.19
C VAL A 192 -6.26 4.77 -18.98
N ASP A 193 -5.89 5.45 -20.04
CA ASP A 193 -6.84 6.03 -21.00
C ASP A 193 -6.92 5.14 -22.25
N SER A 194 -7.89 4.23 -22.27
CA SER A 194 -8.10 3.30 -23.37
C SER A 194 -8.43 3.97 -24.72
N ARG A 195 -8.79 5.27 -24.71
CA ARG A 195 -9.08 6.06 -25.92
C ARG A 195 -7.80 6.50 -26.64
N THR A 196 -6.66 6.54 -25.93
CA THR A 196 -5.40 6.98 -26.51
C THR A 196 -4.54 5.80 -26.95
N THR A 197 -4.00 5.85 -28.16
CA THR A 197 -3.09 4.83 -28.69
C THR A 197 -1.84 4.71 -27.82
N ASN A 198 -1.29 5.84 -27.40
CA ASN A 198 -0.10 5.91 -26.56
C ASN A 198 -0.27 5.14 -25.23
N SER A 199 -1.41 5.27 -24.54
CA SER A 199 -1.64 4.54 -23.27
C SER A 199 -1.72 3.03 -23.48
N ARG A 200 -2.34 2.58 -24.58
CA ARG A 200 -2.41 1.17 -24.96
C ARG A 200 -1.04 0.59 -25.33
N GLU A 201 -0.25 1.32 -26.09
CA GLU A 201 1.11 0.90 -26.50
C GLU A 201 2.03 0.76 -25.29
N ILE A 202 1.97 1.71 -24.34
CA ILE A 202 2.79 1.64 -23.12
C ILE A 202 2.33 0.49 -22.22
N ALA A 203 1.03 0.25 -22.08
CA ALA A 203 0.52 -0.91 -21.35
C ALA A 203 1.00 -2.23 -21.97
N ALA A 204 0.98 -2.34 -23.30
CA ALA A 204 1.53 -3.48 -24.02
C ALA A 204 3.04 -3.63 -23.82
N LEU A 205 3.80 -2.55 -23.91
CA LEU A 205 5.25 -2.54 -23.71
C LEU A 205 5.62 -2.95 -22.26
N LEU A 206 4.87 -2.51 -21.25
CA LEU A 206 5.09 -2.94 -19.87
C LEU A 206 4.83 -4.43 -19.70
N ARG A 207 3.78 -4.96 -20.34
CA ARG A 207 3.50 -6.41 -20.33
C ARG A 207 4.59 -7.21 -21.05
N GLU A 208 5.08 -6.74 -22.17
CA GLU A 208 6.17 -7.37 -22.92
C GLU A 208 7.48 -7.34 -22.12
N THR A 209 7.85 -6.19 -21.56
CA THR A 209 9.12 -5.98 -20.86
C THR A 209 9.20 -6.75 -19.54
N TYR A 210 8.12 -6.73 -18.76
CA TYR A 210 8.12 -7.24 -17.40
C TYR A 210 7.28 -8.50 -17.19
N GLY A 211 6.32 -8.80 -18.07
CA GLY A 211 5.35 -9.87 -17.88
C GLY A 211 5.94 -11.28 -17.72
N SER A 212 7.14 -11.51 -18.27
CA SER A 212 7.90 -12.77 -18.09
C SER A 212 8.57 -12.88 -16.72
N ARG A 213 8.78 -11.76 -16.00
CA ARG A 213 9.53 -11.67 -14.73
C ARG A 213 8.63 -11.35 -13.56
N ILE A 214 7.60 -10.54 -13.78
CA ILE A 214 6.70 -10.02 -12.74
C ILE A 214 5.29 -10.06 -13.31
N ARG A 215 4.33 -10.52 -12.49
CA ARG A 215 2.92 -10.43 -12.85
C ARG A 215 2.53 -8.98 -13.13
N ILE A 216 1.73 -8.75 -14.15
CA ILE A 216 0.95 -7.53 -14.32
C ILE A 216 -0.50 -7.94 -14.10
N PHE A 217 -1.20 -7.23 -13.21
CA PHE A 217 -2.61 -7.51 -12.94
C PHE A 217 -3.43 -7.38 -14.24
N ASP A 218 -4.45 -8.22 -14.36
CA ASP A 218 -5.38 -8.13 -15.49
C ASP A 218 -6.26 -6.89 -15.37
N SER A 219 -6.57 -6.51 -14.11
CA SER A 219 -7.28 -5.28 -13.78
C SER A 219 -6.44 -4.06 -14.10
N GLU A 220 -7.03 -3.10 -14.81
CA GLU A 220 -6.46 -1.78 -15.11
C GLU A 220 -7.35 -0.69 -14.52
N ILE A 221 -6.77 0.24 -13.77
CA ILE A 221 -7.52 1.35 -13.19
C ILE A 221 -7.63 2.48 -14.22
N PRO A 222 -8.82 2.80 -14.73
CA PRO A 222 -8.99 3.83 -15.73
C PRO A 222 -8.76 5.23 -15.15
N ARG A 223 -8.33 6.16 -16.01
CA ARG A 223 -8.26 7.58 -15.65
C ARG A 223 -9.68 8.11 -15.42
N SER A 224 -9.91 8.76 -14.28
CA SER A 224 -11.20 9.33 -13.91
C SER A 224 -11.02 10.61 -13.10
N VAL A 225 -11.83 11.61 -13.39
CA VAL A 225 -11.94 12.84 -12.60
C VAL A 225 -12.55 12.51 -11.23
N ARG A 226 -13.60 11.70 -11.18
CA ARG A 226 -14.25 11.27 -9.94
C ARG A 226 -13.28 10.59 -8.96
N ALA A 227 -12.35 9.77 -9.48
CA ALA A 227 -11.32 9.16 -8.64
C ALA A 227 -10.31 10.16 -8.05
N ALA A 228 -10.20 11.36 -8.59
CA ALA A 228 -9.40 12.43 -8.01
C ALA A 228 -10.18 13.23 -6.94
N GLU A 229 -11.50 13.24 -7.01
CA GLU A 229 -12.37 13.98 -6.09
C GLU A 229 -12.54 13.27 -4.75
N ILE A 230 -12.48 11.92 -4.71
CA ILE A 230 -12.72 11.11 -3.49
C ILE A 230 -11.82 11.50 -2.32
N SER A 231 -10.58 11.90 -2.58
CA SER A 231 -9.64 12.30 -1.52
C SER A 231 -10.07 13.59 -0.80
N ALA A 232 -10.80 14.47 -1.48
CA ALA A 232 -11.34 15.68 -0.87
C ALA A 232 -12.63 15.42 -0.07
N GLU A 233 -13.36 14.36 -0.42
CA GLU A 233 -14.61 13.96 0.24
C GLU A 233 -14.37 13.03 1.43
N GLY A 234 -13.16 12.48 1.56
CA GLY A 234 -12.84 11.55 2.64
C GLY A 234 -13.53 10.19 2.51
N THR A 235 -13.82 9.74 1.27
CA THR A 235 -14.57 8.50 1.00
C THR A 235 -13.89 7.64 -0.06
N SER A 236 -14.31 6.39 -0.21
CA SER A 236 -13.87 5.52 -1.31
C SER A 236 -14.66 5.78 -2.60
N ILE A 237 -14.15 5.23 -3.72
CA ILE A 237 -14.88 5.24 -4.99
C ILE A 237 -16.17 4.44 -4.92
N PHE A 238 -16.25 3.44 -4.03
CA PHE A 238 -17.44 2.61 -3.88
C PHE A 238 -18.61 3.38 -3.28
N ARG A 239 -18.34 4.41 -2.48
CA ARG A 239 -19.37 5.32 -1.96
C ARG A 239 -19.66 6.46 -2.94
N HIS A 240 -18.62 7.04 -3.56
CA HIS A 240 -18.76 8.20 -4.44
C HIS A 240 -19.36 7.85 -5.80
N ASP A 241 -18.93 6.75 -6.44
CA ASP A 241 -19.38 6.29 -7.77
C ASP A 241 -19.47 4.76 -7.84
N PRO A 242 -20.40 4.12 -7.08
CA PRO A 242 -20.44 2.66 -6.90
C PRO A 242 -20.62 1.88 -8.20
N GLY A 243 -21.31 2.45 -9.19
CA GLY A 243 -21.52 1.84 -10.51
C GLY A 243 -20.45 2.21 -11.54
N GLY A 244 -19.49 3.05 -11.17
CA GLY A 244 -18.48 3.59 -12.07
C GLY A 244 -17.42 2.58 -12.50
N LYS A 245 -16.77 2.86 -13.63
CA LYS A 245 -15.71 1.98 -14.16
C LYS A 245 -14.53 1.81 -13.20
N VAL A 246 -14.23 2.83 -12.38
CA VAL A 246 -13.14 2.77 -11.40
C VAL A 246 -13.50 1.84 -10.25
N ALA A 247 -14.73 1.91 -9.73
CA ALA A 247 -15.21 0.99 -8.70
C ALA A 247 -15.18 -0.47 -9.20
N GLN A 248 -15.67 -0.71 -10.42
CA GLN A 248 -15.62 -2.04 -11.04
C GLN A 248 -14.17 -2.55 -11.20
N ALA A 249 -13.24 -1.67 -11.59
CA ALA A 249 -11.82 -2.03 -11.76
C ALA A 249 -11.15 -2.38 -10.42
N TYR A 250 -11.41 -1.62 -9.34
CA TYR A 250 -10.90 -1.96 -8.00
C TYR A 250 -11.52 -3.24 -7.46
N HIS A 251 -12.82 -3.48 -7.70
CA HIS A 251 -13.45 -4.74 -7.32
C HIS A 251 -12.84 -5.94 -8.05
N ALA A 252 -12.54 -5.80 -9.35
CA ALA A 252 -11.81 -6.83 -10.08
C ALA A 252 -10.40 -7.07 -9.50
N LEU A 253 -9.66 -5.99 -9.17
CA LEU A 253 -8.35 -6.08 -8.50
C LEU A 253 -8.45 -6.82 -7.16
N THR A 254 -9.44 -6.50 -6.34
CA THR A 254 -9.65 -7.17 -5.04
C THR A 254 -9.84 -8.67 -5.21
N LYS A 255 -10.61 -9.10 -6.20
CA LYS A 255 -10.77 -10.52 -6.52
C LYS A 255 -9.45 -11.18 -6.93
N GLU A 256 -8.65 -10.53 -7.77
CA GLU A 256 -7.32 -11.03 -8.14
C GLU A 256 -6.41 -11.18 -6.91
N VAL A 257 -6.41 -10.19 -6.01
CA VAL A 257 -5.59 -10.19 -4.78
C VAL A 257 -6.02 -11.34 -3.84
N ILE A 258 -7.32 -11.54 -3.64
CA ILE A 258 -7.86 -12.64 -2.82
C ILE A 258 -7.50 -14.01 -3.44
N GLN A 259 -7.64 -14.16 -4.74
CA GLN A 259 -7.28 -15.42 -5.44
C GLN A 259 -5.79 -15.74 -5.29
N LEU A 260 -4.92 -14.75 -5.41
CA LEU A 260 -3.47 -14.90 -5.19
C LEU A 260 -3.16 -15.37 -3.77
N GLU A 261 -3.86 -14.82 -2.79
CA GLU A 261 -3.70 -15.21 -1.38
C GLU A 261 -4.12 -16.67 -1.17
N GLN A 262 -5.29 -17.06 -1.66
CA GLN A 262 -5.81 -18.43 -1.56
C GLN A 262 -4.89 -19.46 -2.24
N GLN A 263 -4.36 -19.15 -3.42
CA GLN A 263 -3.42 -20.01 -4.12
C GLN A 263 -2.15 -20.24 -3.29
N ARG A 264 -1.63 -19.20 -2.63
CA ARG A 264 -0.44 -19.30 -1.78
C ARG A 264 -0.67 -20.12 -0.52
N GLN A 265 -1.81 -19.93 0.13
CA GLN A 265 -2.18 -20.74 1.30
C GLN A 265 -2.25 -22.22 0.94
N LYS A 266 -2.85 -22.57 -0.20
CA LYS A 266 -2.88 -23.94 -0.70
C LYS A 266 -1.48 -24.51 -0.97
N HIS A 267 -0.59 -23.74 -1.60
CA HIS A 267 0.79 -24.16 -1.83
C HIS A 267 1.59 -24.38 -0.54
N GLN A 268 1.40 -23.52 0.47
CA GLN A 268 2.07 -23.68 1.77
C GLN A 268 1.58 -24.92 2.51
N LEU A 269 0.27 -25.20 2.50
CA LEU A 269 -0.31 -26.41 3.10
C LEU A 269 0.19 -27.68 2.41
N ASN A 270 0.35 -27.67 1.09
CA ASN A 270 0.87 -28.81 0.33
C ASN A 270 2.38 -29.02 0.54
N ALA A 271 3.13 -27.96 0.78
CA ALA A 271 4.59 -28.05 1.04
C ALA A 271 4.92 -28.46 2.49
N ALA A 272 3.95 -28.37 3.41
CA ALA A 272 4.08 -28.77 4.82
C ALA A 272 3.64 -30.21 5.08
N ARG A 273 3.09 -30.88 4.07
CA ARG A 273 2.75 -32.33 4.06
C ARG A 273 3.86 -33.14 3.42
#